data_40f641a2e95d30e0d31e0511dcd5fb5d
#
_entry.id   40f641a2e95d30e0d31e0511dcd5fb5d
#
_cell.length_a   1.000
_cell.length_b   1.000
_cell.length_c   1.000
_cell.angle_alpha   90.00
_cell.angle_beta   90.00
_cell.angle_gamma   90.00
#
_symmetry.space_group_name_H-M   'P 1'
#
loop_
_entity.id
_entity.type
_entity.pdbx_description
1 polymer ?
#
loop_
_entity_poly.entity_id
_entity_poly.type
_entity_poly.pdbx_seq_one_letter_code
_entity_poly.pdbx_strand_id
1 'polypeptide(L)'
;MTGSLRSALDQAVGLVPDLGTWWLLLALGPLLVGAVVLLTADRWPSVPGHRAVHTLSLAAAALSAVGSAGTALHRPELEVSWIPSLGVWLRLSADGISIPLVLLTAVVGVVAVLQHLHVPPPHRQVDVDEETLDTTAPIPLLRGTDVPGLATYHASLLLVVLGALVAFLAGDALLFFVGFELVLVPMWVLVARWGDPGSDREGAALRFLLVTVLGSTLVLVGLLGVAAATGTTDLSVWADLRGQGIAPRTQVLLAALLLTGLALKVPLWPLHTWLPWVHATAPTAGSVLLAAVLLKLGTYGMVRLVVPVVPEGFAALAPLLGGLAVTGILWAGLACLVERDLKRLIAWASVAHLGFVVLALATGTETGLQAALFGNVAHGLISALLFVVVGGLKHRWGSADLTVARAALREVSPRLGAALVLGMAAAMGLPGLAGFWGEIGAVYAAWDPAEGRPQTWFRGYAVAAAVGAVLAVAYGARVLKETWAGERVEPRIPDAVLTERLSVRLLGVLVLLLGVLPHVLLAVTAPAVEAVMAR
;
A
#
# COMPACT_ATOMS: atom_id res chain seq x y z
N MET A 1 -24.87 -13.66 -46.14
CA MET A 1 -23.87 -14.32 -45.25
C MET A 1 -22.46 -13.71 -45.26
N THR A 2 -22.11 -12.87 -46.25
CA THR A 2 -20.75 -12.25 -46.33
C THR A 2 -20.58 -11.00 -45.48
N GLY A 3 -21.63 -10.30 -45.06
CA GLY A 3 -21.55 -9.10 -44.22
C GLY A 3 -21.32 -9.39 -42.74
N SER A 4 -21.88 -10.46 -42.20
CA SER A 4 -21.72 -10.84 -40.80
C SER A 4 -20.33 -11.42 -40.48
N LEU A 5 -19.71 -12.11 -41.44
CA LEU A 5 -18.33 -12.63 -41.30
C LEU A 5 -17.29 -11.51 -41.40
N ARG A 6 -17.53 -10.50 -42.25
CA ARG A 6 -16.65 -9.33 -42.32
C ARG A 6 -16.73 -8.48 -41.03
N SER A 7 -17.93 -8.22 -40.53
CA SER A 7 -18.13 -7.52 -39.25
C SER A 7 -17.50 -8.28 -38.05
N ALA A 8 -17.61 -9.63 -38.04
CA ALA A 8 -16.96 -10.44 -37.00
C ALA A 8 -15.43 -10.49 -37.16
N LEU A 9 -14.91 -10.47 -38.37
CA LEU A 9 -13.49 -10.37 -38.66
C LEU A 9 -12.93 -8.98 -38.32
N ASP A 10 -13.66 -7.91 -38.66
CA ASP A 10 -13.27 -6.53 -38.30
C ASP A 10 -13.30 -6.31 -36.78
N GLN A 11 -14.27 -6.93 -36.07
CA GLN A 11 -14.25 -7.00 -34.60
C GLN A 11 -13.10 -7.85 -34.04
N ALA A 12 -12.76 -8.95 -34.71
CA ALA A 12 -11.64 -9.80 -34.30
C ALA A 12 -10.26 -9.20 -34.62
N VAL A 13 -10.15 -8.43 -35.72
CA VAL A 13 -8.92 -7.69 -36.08
C VAL A 13 -8.72 -6.48 -35.16
N GLY A 14 -9.80 -5.85 -34.67
CA GLY A 14 -9.74 -4.82 -33.62
C GLY A 14 -9.35 -5.37 -32.23
N LEU A 15 -9.34 -6.71 -32.06
CA LEU A 15 -8.93 -7.40 -30.84
C LEU A 15 -7.44 -7.81 -30.83
N VAL A 16 -6.68 -7.60 -31.93
CA VAL A 16 -5.23 -7.82 -31.88
C VAL A 16 -4.60 -6.63 -31.15
N PRO A 17 -4.12 -6.83 -29.91
CA PRO A 17 -3.50 -5.76 -29.14
C PRO A 17 -2.33 -5.18 -29.95
N ASP A 18 -2.19 -3.86 -29.98
CA ASP A 18 -1.00 -3.23 -30.46
C ASP A 18 0.20 -3.60 -29.58
N LEU A 19 1.43 -3.36 -30.04
CA LEU A 19 2.64 -3.69 -29.27
C LEU A 19 2.65 -3.05 -27.87
N GLY A 20 1.96 -1.91 -27.70
CA GLY A 20 1.83 -1.23 -26.42
C GLY A 20 0.91 -1.97 -25.45
N THR A 21 -0.22 -2.45 -25.92
CA THR A 21 -1.24 -3.16 -25.10
C THR A 21 -0.69 -4.46 -24.48
N TRP A 22 0.28 -5.13 -25.14
CA TRP A 22 0.94 -6.30 -24.55
C TRP A 22 1.59 -6.05 -23.21
N TRP A 23 2.04 -4.81 -22.93
CA TRP A 23 2.61 -4.47 -21.62
C TRP A 23 1.57 -4.48 -20.51
N LEU A 24 0.33 -4.02 -20.77
CA LEU A 24 -0.78 -4.14 -19.81
C LEU A 24 -1.14 -5.61 -19.56
N LEU A 25 -1.20 -6.41 -20.64
CA LEU A 25 -1.48 -7.84 -20.51
C LEU A 25 -0.36 -8.56 -19.73
N LEU A 26 0.90 -8.18 -19.93
CA LEU A 26 2.04 -8.72 -19.18
C LEU A 26 2.04 -8.24 -17.72
N ALA A 27 1.54 -7.05 -17.43
CA ALA A 27 1.43 -6.55 -16.07
C ALA A 27 0.36 -7.31 -15.26
N LEU A 28 -0.78 -7.65 -15.86
CA LEU A 28 -1.93 -8.23 -15.16
C LEU A 28 -2.07 -9.74 -15.37
N GLY A 29 -1.82 -10.23 -16.59
CA GLY A 29 -2.07 -11.61 -17.00
C GLY A 29 -1.34 -12.66 -16.16
N PRO A 30 -0.02 -12.55 -15.92
CA PRO A 30 0.72 -13.50 -15.10
C PRO A 30 0.20 -13.63 -13.68
N LEU A 31 -0.27 -12.53 -13.06
CA LEU A 31 -0.84 -12.54 -11.73
C LEU A 31 -2.17 -13.30 -11.71
N LEU A 32 -3.03 -13.03 -12.68
CA LEU A 32 -4.32 -13.70 -12.81
C LEU A 32 -4.13 -15.20 -13.07
N VAL A 33 -3.34 -15.55 -14.07
CA VAL A 33 -3.08 -16.96 -14.44
C VAL A 33 -2.40 -17.68 -13.28
N GLY A 34 -1.38 -17.09 -12.67
CA GLY A 34 -0.70 -17.65 -11.50
C GLY A 34 -1.64 -17.89 -10.32
N ALA A 35 -2.51 -16.93 -10.02
CA ALA A 35 -3.49 -17.07 -8.94
C ALA A 35 -4.51 -18.18 -9.24
N VAL A 36 -5.06 -18.26 -10.46
CA VAL A 36 -6.01 -19.31 -10.87
C VAL A 36 -5.36 -20.68 -10.81
N VAL A 37 -4.14 -20.83 -11.34
CA VAL A 37 -3.38 -22.08 -11.29
C VAL A 37 -3.17 -22.53 -9.84
N LEU A 38 -2.77 -21.63 -8.94
CA LEU A 38 -2.54 -21.94 -7.54
C LEU A 38 -3.83 -22.28 -6.79
N LEU A 39 -4.94 -21.59 -7.04
CA LEU A 39 -6.24 -21.88 -6.41
C LEU A 39 -6.81 -23.24 -6.85
N THR A 40 -6.42 -23.72 -8.02
CA THR A 40 -6.84 -25.05 -8.53
C THR A 40 -5.86 -26.17 -8.19
N ALA A 41 -4.68 -25.83 -7.65
CA ALA A 41 -3.60 -26.77 -7.38
C ALA A 41 -3.99 -27.93 -6.43
N ASP A 42 -4.86 -27.67 -5.46
CA ASP A 42 -5.33 -28.68 -4.51
C ASP A 42 -6.23 -29.76 -5.16
N ARG A 43 -6.69 -29.53 -6.42
CA ARG A 43 -7.49 -30.47 -7.20
C ARG A 43 -6.66 -31.37 -8.12
N TRP A 44 -5.34 -31.16 -8.17
CA TRP A 44 -4.46 -31.89 -9.04
C TRP A 44 -4.08 -33.27 -8.45
N PRO A 45 -3.84 -34.26 -9.26
CA PRO A 45 -3.47 -35.61 -8.78
C PRO A 45 -2.19 -35.62 -7.95
N SER A 46 -1.29 -34.67 -8.18
CA SER A 46 -0.10 -34.42 -7.36
C SER A 46 -0.08 -32.95 -6.95
N VAL A 47 -0.24 -32.69 -5.65
CA VAL A 47 -0.12 -31.33 -5.10
C VAL A 47 1.28 -30.79 -5.39
N PRO A 48 1.42 -29.59 -6.01
CA PRO A 48 2.73 -29.01 -6.28
C PRO A 48 3.52 -28.82 -4.99
N GLY A 49 4.77 -29.28 -4.97
CA GLY A 49 5.64 -29.06 -3.82
C GLY A 49 5.90 -27.58 -3.57
N HIS A 50 6.27 -27.24 -2.34
CA HIS A 50 6.57 -25.86 -1.89
C HIS A 50 7.43 -25.04 -2.88
N ARG A 51 8.48 -25.67 -3.45
CA ARG A 51 9.36 -25.01 -4.43
C ARG A 51 8.62 -24.61 -5.70
N ALA A 52 7.74 -25.47 -6.21
CA ALA A 52 6.98 -25.18 -7.43
C ALA A 52 5.99 -24.02 -7.20
N VAL A 53 5.25 -24.02 -6.08
CA VAL A 53 4.33 -22.95 -5.70
C VAL A 53 5.07 -21.60 -5.60
N HIS A 54 6.19 -21.60 -4.88
CA HIS A 54 6.99 -20.36 -4.71
C HIS A 54 7.60 -19.88 -6.03
N THR A 55 8.14 -20.79 -6.86
CA THR A 55 8.75 -20.43 -8.16
C THR A 55 7.70 -19.89 -9.11
N LEU A 56 6.51 -20.51 -9.19
CA LEU A 56 5.41 -20.02 -10.01
C LEU A 56 4.96 -18.62 -9.58
N SER A 57 4.79 -18.40 -8.27
CA SER A 57 4.39 -17.12 -7.73
C SER A 57 5.43 -16.03 -7.99
N LEU A 58 6.71 -16.36 -7.82
CA LEU A 58 7.79 -15.41 -8.07
C LEU A 58 7.91 -15.08 -9.56
N ALA A 59 7.75 -16.10 -10.45
CA ALA A 59 7.74 -15.88 -11.89
C ALA A 59 6.56 -14.98 -12.31
N ALA A 60 5.35 -15.22 -11.77
CA ALA A 60 4.19 -14.37 -12.04
C ALA A 60 4.41 -12.92 -11.58
N ALA A 61 4.92 -12.71 -10.36
CA ALA A 61 5.22 -11.39 -9.84
C ALA A 61 6.34 -10.68 -10.62
N ALA A 62 7.40 -11.39 -11.02
CA ALA A 62 8.50 -10.84 -11.81
C ALA A 62 8.06 -10.44 -13.23
N LEU A 63 7.27 -11.29 -13.90
CA LEU A 63 6.70 -10.97 -15.23
C LEU A 63 5.76 -9.76 -15.13
N SER A 64 4.93 -9.69 -14.10
CA SER A 64 4.09 -8.52 -13.83
C SER A 64 4.93 -7.26 -13.61
N ALA A 65 6.05 -7.35 -12.91
CA ALA A 65 6.94 -6.21 -12.72
C ALA A 65 7.56 -5.74 -14.04
N VAL A 66 7.96 -6.65 -14.91
CA VAL A 66 8.43 -6.30 -16.28
C VAL A 66 7.31 -5.65 -17.10
N GLY A 67 6.09 -6.21 -17.05
CA GLY A 67 4.92 -5.64 -17.70
C GLY A 67 4.58 -4.23 -17.19
N SER A 68 4.64 -4.03 -15.86
CA SER A 68 4.43 -2.73 -15.23
C SER A 68 5.48 -1.69 -15.64
N ALA A 69 6.75 -2.09 -15.75
CA ALA A 69 7.81 -1.23 -16.25
C ALA A 69 7.59 -0.86 -17.73
N GLY A 70 7.21 -1.83 -18.58
CA GLY A 70 6.82 -1.57 -19.96
C GLY A 70 5.63 -0.64 -20.08
N THR A 71 4.59 -0.83 -19.25
CA THR A 71 3.42 0.05 -19.17
C THR A 71 3.81 1.48 -18.79
N ALA A 72 4.73 1.65 -17.84
CA ALA A 72 5.22 2.96 -17.44
C ALA A 72 5.99 3.69 -18.56
N LEU A 73 6.74 2.95 -19.37
CA LEU A 73 7.54 3.50 -20.47
C LEU A 73 6.69 3.84 -21.71
N HIS A 74 5.76 2.96 -22.07
CA HIS A 74 5.01 3.05 -23.33
C HIS A 74 3.63 3.71 -23.16
N ARG A 75 3.11 3.77 -21.93
CA ARG A 75 1.79 4.35 -21.57
C ARG A 75 0.67 3.86 -22.49
N PRO A 76 0.51 2.53 -22.62
CA PRO A 76 -0.52 1.98 -23.49
C PRO A 76 -1.92 2.26 -22.94
N GLU A 77 -2.89 2.28 -23.84
CA GLU A 77 -4.31 2.35 -23.51
C GLU A 77 -5.00 1.10 -24.04
N LEU A 78 -5.88 0.53 -23.23
CA LEU A 78 -6.76 -0.57 -23.60
C LEU A 78 -8.19 -0.16 -23.31
N GLU A 79 -9.03 -0.24 -24.34
CA GLU A 79 -10.44 0.07 -24.21
C GLU A 79 -11.27 -1.04 -24.85
N VAL A 80 -12.09 -1.72 -24.03
CA VAL A 80 -12.99 -2.79 -24.46
C VAL A 80 -14.35 -2.56 -23.84
N SER A 81 -15.41 -2.66 -24.61
CA SER A 81 -16.77 -2.58 -24.09
C SER A 81 -17.05 -3.77 -23.18
N TRP A 82 -17.27 -3.50 -21.88
CA TRP A 82 -17.46 -4.55 -20.88
C TRP A 82 -18.93 -4.82 -20.60
N ILE A 83 -19.70 -3.79 -20.24
CA ILE A 83 -21.14 -3.89 -19.99
C ILE A 83 -21.85 -2.84 -20.84
N PRO A 84 -22.14 -3.14 -22.13
CA PRO A 84 -22.70 -2.16 -23.07
C PRO A 84 -24.02 -1.55 -22.61
N SER A 85 -24.87 -2.35 -21.95
CA SER A 85 -26.17 -1.90 -21.42
C SER A 85 -26.09 -0.83 -20.34
N LEU A 86 -24.95 -0.72 -19.66
CA LEU A 86 -24.67 0.28 -18.63
C LEU A 86 -23.66 1.35 -19.10
N GLY A 87 -23.16 1.25 -20.33
CA GLY A 87 -22.11 2.14 -20.82
C GLY A 87 -20.77 1.99 -20.11
N VAL A 88 -20.50 0.82 -19.50
CA VAL A 88 -19.28 0.55 -18.74
C VAL A 88 -18.22 -0.06 -19.62
N TRP A 89 -17.02 0.50 -19.58
CA TRP A 89 -15.87 0.08 -20.36
C TRP A 89 -14.77 -0.49 -19.49
N LEU A 90 -14.15 -1.58 -19.94
CA LEU A 90 -12.87 -2.02 -19.43
C LEU A 90 -11.81 -1.11 -20.07
N ARG A 91 -11.51 -0.01 -19.37
CA ARG A 91 -10.54 0.98 -19.82
C ARG A 91 -9.36 0.97 -18.85
N LEU A 92 -8.18 0.63 -19.38
CA LEU A 92 -6.92 0.61 -18.65
C LEU A 92 -5.95 1.58 -19.31
N SER A 93 -5.38 2.48 -18.51
CA SER A 93 -4.39 3.46 -18.96
C SER A 93 -3.43 3.80 -17.83
N ALA A 94 -2.24 4.29 -18.19
CA ALA A 94 -1.24 4.71 -17.23
C ALA A 94 -0.80 6.14 -17.50
N ASP A 95 -0.83 6.97 -16.46
CA ASP A 95 -0.39 8.37 -16.52
C ASP A 95 0.59 8.73 -15.40
N GLY A 96 1.00 10.01 -15.32
CA GLY A 96 1.95 10.47 -14.32
C GLY A 96 1.53 10.30 -12.86
N ILE A 97 0.23 10.14 -12.57
CA ILE A 97 -0.27 9.88 -11.20
C ILE A 97 -0.24 8.39 -10.89
N SER A 98 -0.66 7.54 -11.85
CA SER A 98 -0.76 6.08 -11.64
C SER A 98 0.59 5.36 -11.77
N ILE A 99 1.46 5.75 -12.70
CA ILE A 99 2.75 5.09 -12.97
C ILE A 99 3.59 4.86 -11.71
N PRO A 100 3.82 5.85 -10.82
CA PRO A 100 4.61 5.63 -9.62
C PRO A 100 4.02 4.57 -8.69
N LEU A 101 2.69 4.50 -8.59
CA LEU A 101 1.99 3.53 -7.75
C LEU A 101 1.95 2.14 -8.40
N VAL A 102 1.84 2.06 -9.72
CA VAL A 102 1.97 0.82 -10.49
C VAL A 102 3.36 0.20 -10.28
N LEU A 103 4.43 1.00 -10.44
CA LEU A 103 5.81 0.54 -10.21
C LEU A 103 6.05 0.15 -8.75
N LEU A 104 5.56 0.94 -7.79
CA LEU A 104 5.62 0.60 -6.37
C LEU A 104 4.93 -0.74 -6.10
N THR A 105 3.72 -0.94 -6.63
CA THR A 105 2.94 -2.17 -6.45
C THR A 105 3.67 -3.38 -7.02
N ALA A 106 4.26 -3.25 -8.19
CA ALA A 106 5.02 -4.31 -8.84
C ALA A 106 6.27 -4.71 -8.03
N VAL A 107 7.05 -3.73 -7.58
CA VAL A 107 8.25 -3.97 -6.73
C VAL A 107 7.85 -4.62 -5.39
N VAL A 108 6.84 -4.07 -4.73
CA VAL A 108 6.36 -4.58 -3.44
C VAL A 108 5.72 -5.96 -3.58
N GLY A 109 5.06 -6.25 -4.71
CA GLY A 109 4.52 -7.57 -5.03
C GLY A 109 5.63 -8.64 -5.08
N VAL A 110 6.74 -8.36 -5.78
CA VAL A 110 7.92 -9.25 -5.79
C VAL A 110 8.49 -9.42 -4.38
N VAL A 111 8.65 -8.31 -3.64
CA VAL A 111 9.14 -8.35 -2.24
C VAL A 111 8.23 -9.20 -1.35
N ALA A 112 6.91 -9.07 -1.47
CA ALA A 112 5.95 -9.84 -0.68
C ALA A 112 6.05 -11.35 -0.96
N VAL A 113 6.19 -11.75 -2.22
CA VAL A 113 6.37 -13.16 -2.60
C VAL A 113 7.72 -13.70 -2.13
N LEU A 114 8.77 -12.88 -2.07
CA LEU A 114 10.07 -13.27 -1.51
C LEU A 114 10.04 -13.50 0.01
N GLN A 115 9.05 -12.97 0.73
CA GLN A 115 8.95 -13.22 2.17
C GLN A 115 8.46 -14.65 2.42
N HIS A 116 9.27 -15.44 3.10
CA HIS A 116 8.87 -16.79 3.49
C HIS A 116 7.73 -16.76 4.49
N LEU A 117 6.73 -17.62 4.26
CA LEU A 117 5.72 -17.87 5.26
C LEU A 117 6.36 -18.66 6.41
N HIS A 118 6.48 -18.01 7.57
CA HIS A 118 6.89 -18.67 8.79
C HIS A 118 5.64 -19.23 9.49
N VAL A 119 5.46 -20.52 9.37
CA VAL A 119 4.54 -21.27 10.23
C VAL A 119 5.36 -21.71 11.44
N PRO A 120 5.05 -21.23 12.65
CA PRO A 120 5.62 -21.83 13.84
C PRO A 120 5.31 -23.33 13.83
N PRO A 121 6.22 -24.20 14.28
CA PRO A 121 5.89 -25.60 14.46
C PRO A 121 4.62 -25.69 15.31
N PRO A 122 3.66 -26.59 14.99
CA PRO A 122 2.54 -26.82 15.87
C PRO A 122 3.13 -27.01 17.26
N HIS A 123 2.56 -26.26 18.24
CA HIS A 123 2.99 -26.42 19.62
C HIS A 123 2.92 -27.91 19.97
N ARG A 124 4.03 -28.64 19.81
CA ARG A 124 4.27 -29.78 20.65
C ARG A 124 4.32 -29.14 22.03
N GLN A 125 3.34 -29.46 22.88
CA GLN A 125 3.58 -29.47 24.30
C GLN A 125 4.74 -30.44 24.48
N VAL A 126 5.96 -29.93 24.37
CA VAL A 126 7.11 -30.60 24.88
C VAL A 126 6.93 -30.34 26.37
N ASP A 127 6.52 -31.37 27.11
CA ASP A 127 6.81 -31.45 28.51
C ASP A 127 8.34 -31.26 28.60
N VAL A 128 8.74 -30.06 28.94
CA VAL A 128 10.15 -29.69 29.05
C VAL A 128 10.58 -30.25 30.39
N ASP A 129 11.11 -31.47 30.37
CA ASP A 129 12.04 -31.88 31.40
C ASP A 129 13.22 -30.92 31.28
N GLU A 130 13.38 -30.04 32.28
CA GLU A 130 14.37 -28.94 32.34
C GLU A 130 15.83 -29.40 32.17
N GLU A 131 16.10 -30.68 32.05
CA GLU A 131 17.47 -31.27 32.10
C GLU A 131 18.13 -31.48 30.74
N THR A 132 17.44 -31.24 29.59
CA THR A 132 18.01 -31.51 28.24
C THR A 132 17.85 -30.36 27.23
N LEU A 133 17.98 -29.13 27.64
CA LEU A 133 18.12 -28.01 26.72
C LEU A 133 19.52 -27.99 26.10
N ASP A 134 19.74 -28.75 25.05
CA ASP A 134 20.86 -28.54 24.13
C ASP A 134 20.63 -27.23 23.34
N THR A 135 21.14 -26.12 23.90
CA THR A 135 21.01 -24.77 23.32
C THR A 135 21.85 -24.58 22.06
N THR A 136 22.54 -25.61 21.58
CA THR A 136 23.39 -25.59 20.39
C THR A 136 22.71 -26.18 19.14
N ALA A 137 21.56 -26.84 19.27
CA ALA A 137 20.84 -27.37 18.14
C ALA A 137 20.26 -26.22 17.30
N PRO A 138 20.55 -26.14 15.98
CA PRO A 138 19.93 -25.15 15.11
C PRO A 138 18.41 -25.39 15.13
N ILE A 139 17.64 -24.33 15.41
CA ILE A 139 16.18 -24.35 15.32
C ILE A 139 15.83 -24.99 13.97
N PRO A 140 15.12 -26.13 13.94
CA PRO A 140 14.81 -26.79 12.69
C PRO A 140 13.99 -25.85 11.84
N LEU A 141 14.61 -25.26 10.82
CA LEU A 141 13.90 -24.62 9.73
C LEU A 141 12.97 -25.70 9.16
N LEU A 142 11.66 -25.59 9.40
CA LEU A 142 10.69 -26.47 8.83
C LEU A 142 11.00 -26.58 7.34
N ARG A 143 11.43 -27.74 6.89
CA ARG A 143 11.52 -28.05 5.46
C ARG A 143 10.09 -27.95 4.95
N GLY A 144 9.83 -26.94 4.10
CA GLY A 144 8.54 -26.46 3.69
C GLY A 144 7.64 -27.43 2.90
N THR A 145 7.54 -28.68 3.34
CA THR A 145 6.71 -29.68 2.66
C THR A 145 5.27 -29.75 3.18
N ASP A 146 4.96 -29.12 4.35
CA ASP A 146 3.69 -29.38 5.03
C ASP A 146 2.97 -28.12 5.54
N VAL A 147 3.05 -26.99 4.83
CA VAL A 147 2.25 -25.81 5.17
C VAL A 147 0.88 -25.93 4.51
N PRO A 148 -0.20 -26.23 5.25
CA PRO A 148 -1.54 -26.36 4.67
C PRO A 148 -1.95 -25.03 3.98
N GLY A 149 -2.38 -25.15 2.72
CA GLY A 149 -2.90 -24.02 1.96
C GLY A 149 -1.84 -23.03 1.45
N LEU A 150 -0.57 -23.45 1.30
CA LEU A 150 0.50 -22.60 0.76
C LEU A 150 0.15 -22.04 -0.63
N ALA A 151 -0.48 -22.85 -1.50
CA ALA A 151 -0.94 -22.41 -2.80
C ALA A 151 -1.99 -21.28 -2.67
N THR A 152 -2.95 -21.41 -1.77
CA THR A 152 -3.95 -20.36 -1.46
C THR A 152 -3.29 -19.11 -0.89
N TYR A 153 -2.26 -19.25 -0.04
CA TYR A 153 -1.48 -18.11 0.48
C TYR A 153 -0.85 -17.30 -0.65
N HIS A 154 -0.12 -17.95 -1.54
CA HIS A 154 0.53 -17.30 -2.67
C HIS A 154 -0.48 -16.74 -3.68
N ALA A 155 -1.57 -17.48 -3.96
CA ALA A 155 -2.66 -16.97 -4.79
C ALA A 155 -3.26 -15.68 -4.21
N SER A 156 -3.45 -15.61 -2.89
CA SER A 156 -3.95 -14.41 -2.22
C SER A 156 -2.98 -13.23 -2.37
N LEU A 157 -1.66 -13.44 -2.28
CA LEU A 157 -0.68 -12.38 -2.54
C LEU A 157 -0.79 -11.86 -3.98
N LEU A 158 -0.86 -12.76 -4.97
CA LEU A 158 -0.98 -12.38 -6.39
C LEU A 158 -2.28 -11.63 -6.67
N LEU A 159 -3.41 -12.05 -6.08
CA LEU A 159 -4.71 -11.38 -6.24
C LEU A 159 -4.72 -9.98 -5.62
N VAL A 160 -4.05 -9.77 -4.47
CA VAL A 160 -3.90 -8.44 -3.88
C VAL A 160 -3.13 -7.51 -4.82
N VAL A 161 -2.02 -7.98 -5.38
CA VAL A 161 -1.22 -7.20 -6.35
C VAL A 161 -2.04 -6.91 -7.61
N LEU A 162 -2.74 -7.91 -8.15
CA LEU A 162 -3.60 -7.78 -9.33
C LEU A 162 -4.68 -6.71 -9.11
N GLY A 163 -5.45 -6.80 -7.99
CA GLY A 163 -6.52 -5.86 -7.70
C GLY A 163 -6.02 -4.42 -7.57
N ALA A 164 -4.86 -4.24 -6.93
CA ALA A 164 -4.24 -2.92 -6.80
C ALA A 164 -3.79 -2.36 -8.17
N LEU A 165 -3.16 -3.17 -9.03
CA LEU A 165 -2.77 -2.75 -10.38
C LEU A 165 -4.00 -2.40 -11.24
N VAL A 166 -5.08 -3.20 -11.17
CA VAL A 166 -6.34 -2.89 -11.86
C VAL A 166 -6.90 -1.54 -11.40
N ALA A 167 -6.93 -1.28 -10.08
CA ALA A 167 -7.43 -0.02 -9.55
C ALA A 167 -6.56 1.19 -9.97
N PHE A 168 -5.22 1.06 -9.96
CA PHE A 168 -4.33 2.16 -10.37
C PHE A 168 -4.32 2.42 -11.89
N LEU A 169 -4.65 1.43 -12.69
CA LEU A 169 -4.72 1.53 -14.16
C LEU A 169 -6.13 1.85 -14.67
N ALA A 170 -7.17 1.80 -13.82
CA ALA A 170 -8.54 1.98 -14.23
C ALA A 170 -8.82 3.39 -14.75
N GLY A 171 -9.34 3.49 -15.97
CA GLY A 171 -9.89 4.70 -16.57
C GLY A 171 -11.42 4.82 -16.43
N ASP A 172 -12.07 3.84 -15.81
CA ASP A 172 -13.49 3.78 -15.51
C ASP A 172 -13.73 3.65 -14.01
N ALA A 173 -14.71 4.36 -13.45
CA ALA A 173 -14.98 4.40 -12.01
C ALA A 173 -15.43 3.05 -11.44
N LEU A 174 -16.20 2.27 -12.19
CA LEU A 174 -16.63 0.94 -11.75
C LEU A 174 -15.48 -0.06 -11.86
N LEU A 175 -14.63 0.06 -12.89
CA LEU A 175 -13.42 -0.77 -12.98
C LEU A 175 -12.45 -0.46 -11.83
N PHE A 176 -12.27 0.82 -11.47
CA PHE A 176 -11.54 1.21 -10.26
C PHE A 176 -12.13 0.51 -9.02
N PHE A 177 -13.45 0.57 -8.85
CA PHE A 177 -14.13 -0.03 -7.71
C PHE A 177 -13.93 -1.56 -7.67
N VAL A 178 -13.99 -2.24 -8.81
CA VAL A 178 -13.72 -3.69 -8.89
C VAL A 178 -12.29 -4.02 -8.44
N GLY A 179 -11.28 -3.27 -8.91
CA GLY A 179 -9.90 -3.43 -8.45
C GLY A 179 -9.74 -3.13 -6.96
N PHE A 180 -10.42 -2.08 -6.48
CA PHE A 180 -10.45 -1.66 -5.07
C PHE A 180 -11.03 -2.73 -4.13
N GLU A 181 -12.05 -3.48 -4.59
CA GLU A 181 -12.67 -4.58 -3.84
C GLU A 181 -11.93 -5.91 -4.00
N LEU A 182 -11.32 -6.15 -5.16
CA LEU A 182 -10.60 -7.41 -5.41
C LEU A 182 -9.48 -7.65 -4.38
N VAL A 183 -8.89 -6.62 -3.81
CA VAL A 183 -7.85 -6.76 -2.77
C VAL A 183 -8.40 -7.19 -1.41
N LEU A 184 -9.71 -6.99 -1.15
CA LEU A 184 -10.30 -7.14 0.17
C LEU A 184 -10.31 -8.60 0.64
N VAL A 185 -10.92 -9.48 -0.14
CA VAL A 185 -11.10 -10.90 0.24
C VAL A 185 -9.75 -11.62 0.38
N PRO A 186 -8.80 -11.51 -0.57
CA PRO A 186 -7.48 -12.13 -0.42
C PRO A 186 -6.72 -11.62 0.80
N MET A 187 -6.78 -10.31 1.10
CA MET A 187 -6.12 -9.76 2.30
C MET A 187 -6.77 -10.25 3.58
N TRP A 188 -8.11 -10.32 3.64
CA TRP A 188 -8.83 -10.92 4.76
C TRP A 188 -8.41 -12.37 4.99
N VAL A 189 -8.32 -13.19 3.92
CA VAL A 189 -7.87 -14.59 3.98
C VAL A 189 -6.43 -14.66 4.52
N LEU A 190 -5.53 -13.78 4.08
CA LEU A 190 -4.16 -13.73 4.58
C LEU A 190 -4.10 -13.48 6.09
N VAL A 191 -4.88 -12.54 6.61
CA VAL A 191 -4.93 -12.21 8.04
C VAL A 191 -5.59 -13.33 8.83
N ALA A 192 -6.74 -13.84 8.38
CA ALA A 192 -7.52 -14.85 9.10
C ALA A 192 -6.83 -16.20 9.20
N ARG A 193 -6.15 -16.65 8.12
CA ARG A 193 -5.55 -18.00 8.06
C ARG A 193 -4.07 -18.04 8.46
N TRP A 194 -3.30 -17.02 8.07
CA TRP A 194 -1.84 -16.99 8.28
C TRP A 194 -1.40 -15.81 9.16
N GLY A 195 -2.35 -15.17 9.83
CA GLY A 195 -2.05 -14.22 10.91
C GLY A 195 -1.32 -14.89 12.06
N ASP A 196 -0.70 -14.09 12.90
CA ASP A 196 0.08 -14.54 14.07
C ASP A 196 -0.76 -15.44 14.97
N PRO A 197 -0.35 -16.69 15.24
CA PRO A 197 -1.11 -17.61 16.10
C PRO A 197 -1.30 -17.13 17.54
N GLY A 198 -0.39 -16.29 18.04
CA GLY A 198 -0.43 -15.71 19.39
C GLY A 198 -1.36 -14.49 19.51
N SER A 199 -2.04 -14.08 18.42
CA SER A 199 -2.93 -12.93 18.38
C SER A 199 -4.38 -13.34 18.09
N ASP A 200 -5.33 -12.41 18.38
CA ASP A 200 -6.73 -12.53 17.96
C ASP A 200 -6.84 -12.28 16.44
N ARG A 201 -6.39 -13.25 15.63
CA ARG A 201 -6.38 -13.15 14.16
C ARG A 201 -7.78 -13.10 13.54
N GLU A 202 -8.75 -13.79 14.15
CA GLU A 202 -10.13 -13.79 13.68
C GLU A 202 -10.79 -12.44 13.94
N GLY A 203 -10.62 -11.89 15.14
CA GLY A 203 -11.10 -10.54 15.46
C GLY A 203 -10.41 -9.45 14.66
N ALA A 204 -9.11 -9.55 14.41
CA ALA A 204 -8.39 -8.61 13.56
C ALA A 204 -8.86 -8.67 12.10
N ALA A 205 -9.04 -9.88 11.56
CA ALA A 205 -9.55 -10.10 10.21
C ALA A 205 -11.00 -9.60 10.06
N LEU A 206 -11.85 -9.84 11.06
CA LEU A 206 -13.24 -9.36 11.05
C LEU A 206 -13.30 -7.82 11.12
N ARG A 207 -12.50 -7.18 11.98
CA ARG A 207 -12.42 -5.71 12.04
C ARG A 207 -11.97 -5.13 10.70
N PHE A 208 -10.94 -5.71 10.08
CA PHE A 208 -10.48 -5.31 8.74
C PHE A 208 -11.62 -5.41 7.72
N LEU A 209 -12.33 -6.55 7.68
CA LEU A 209 -13.42 -6.78 6.75
C LEU A 209 -14.56 -5.77 6.94
N LEU A 210 -15.06 -5.60 8.17
CA LEU A 210 -16.19 -4.72 8.46
C LEU A 210 -15.89 -3.25 8.12
N VAL A 211 -14.71 -2.78 8.53
CA VAL A 211 -14.31 -1.38 8.27
C VAL A 211 -14.12 -1.13 6.78
N THR A 212 -13.49 -2.08 6.06
CA THR A 212 -13.26 -1.90 4.62
C THR A 212 -14.54 -2.03 3.81
N VAL A 213 -15.45 -2.96 4.14
CA VAL A 213 -16.77 -3.06 3.48
C VAL A 213 -17.60 -1.80 3.70
N LEU A 214 -17.60 -1.26 4.93
CA LEU A 214 -18.28 0.02 5.18
C LEU A 214 -17.69 1.15 4.32
N GLY A 215 -16.36 1.23 4.26
CA GLY A 215 -15.67 2.23 3.45
C GLY A 215 -15.99 2.10 1.96
N SER A 216 -15.90 0.89 1.42
CA SER A 216 -16.19 0.65 0.00
C SER A 216 -17.65 0.86 -0.36
N THR A 217 -18.57 0.56 0.53
CA THR A 217 -20.00 0.89 0.33
C THR A 217 -20.20 2.40 0.17
N LEU A 218 -19.57 3.23 1.01
CA LEU A 218 -19.63 4.68 0.90
C LEU A 218 -19.00 5.18 -0.41
N VAL A 219 -17.85 4.60 -0.80
CA VAL A 219 -17.22 4.91 -2.10
C VAL A 219 -18.16 4.55 -3.24
N LEU A 220 -18.76 3.35 -3.24
CA LEU A 220 -19.68 2.92 -4.30
C LEU A 220 -20.88 3.86 -4.42
N VAL A 221 -21.51 4.22 -3.31
CA VAL A 221 -22.65 5.16 -3.32
C VAL A 221 -22.22 6.51 -3.87
N GLY A 222 -21.03 7.01 -3.50
CA GLY A 222 -20.46 8.24 -4.05
C GLY A 222 -20.22 8.15 -5.56
N LEU A 223 -19.61 7.06 -6.05
CA LEU A 223 -19.36 6.84 -7.49
C LEU A 223 -20.67 6.76 -8.29
N LEU A 224 -21.65 5.99 -7.80
CA LEU A 224 -22.96 5.89 -8.44
C LEU A 224 -23.70 7.24 -8.45
N GLY A 225 -23.53 8.04 -7.38
CA GLY A 225 -24.08 9.39 -7.32
C GLY A 225 -23.48 10.32 -8.37
N VAL A 226 -22.15 10.27 -8.58
CA VAL A 226 -21.48 11.02 -9.66
C VAL A 226 -21.94 10.50 -11.02
N ALA A 227 -21.97 9.18 -11.23
CA ALA A 227 -22.41 8.56 -12.48
C ALA A 227 -23.86 8.94 -12.83
N ALA A 228 -24.75 8.95 -11.85
CA ALA A 228 -26.15 9.38 -12.05
C ALA A 228 -26.26 10.86 -12.43
N ALA A 229 -25.39 11.72 -11.91
CA ALA A 229 -25.39 13.14 -12.22
C ALA A 229 -24.75 13.47 -13.58
N THR A 230 -23.77 12.67 -14.02
CA THR A 230 -22.99 12.93 -15.25
C THR A 230 -23.41 12.05 -16.44
N GLY A 231 -24.15 10.95 -16.19
CA GLY A 231 -24.55 9.97 -17.20
C GLY A 231 -23.43 9.05 -17.70
N THR A 232 -22.27 9.03 -17.05
CA THR A 232 -21.11 8.21 -17.45
C THR A 232 -20.32 7.76 -16.23
N THR A 233 -19.48 6.71 -16.40
CA THR A 233 -18.50 6.23 -15.42
C THR A 233 -17.06 6.52 -15.84
N ASP A 234 -16.86 7.22 -16.95
CA ASP A 234 -15.56 7.57 -17.51
C ASP A 234 -14.85 8.62 -16.63
N LEU A 235 -13.69 8.25 -16.08
CA LEU A 235 -12.91 9.14 -15.21
C LEU A 235 -12.33 10.35 -15.94
N SER A 236 -12.04 10.23 -17.23
CA SER A 236 -11.55 11.35 -18.03
C SER A 236 -12.64 12.40 -18.24
N VAL A 237 -13.85 11.97 -18.54
CA VAL A 237 -15.03 12.84 -18.67
C VAL A 237 -15.35 13.51 -17.32
N TRP A 238 -15.28 12.77 -16.20
CA TRP A 238 -15.49 13.35 -14.89
C TRP A 238 -14.46 14.44 -14.54
N ALA A 239 -13.19 14.18 -14.86
CA ALA A 239 -12.13 15.15 -14.65
C ALA A 239 -12.29 16.42 -15.51
N ASP A 240 -12.80 16.27 -16.75
CA ASP A 240 -13.04 17.41 -17.64
C ASP A 240 -14.29 18.22 -17.24
N LEU A 241 -15.35 17.55 -16.75
CA LEU A 241 -16.57 18.20 -16.25
C LEU A 241 -16.33 19.05 -14.99
N ARG A 242 -15.38 18.67 -14.12
CA ARG A 242 -15.04 19.39 -12.87
C ARG A 242 -16.27 19.76 -12.03
N GLY A 243 -17.20 18.83 -11.89
CA GLY A 243 -18.45 19.04 -11.17
C GLY A 243 -19.47 19.93 -11.89
N GLN A 244 -19.21 20.35 -13.14
CA GLN A 244 -20.21 21.04 -13.94
C GLN A 244 -21.46 20.18 -14.10
N GLY A 245 -22.62 20.81 -13.94
CA GLY A 245 -23.92 20.11 -13.93
C GLY A 245 -24.29 19.49 -12.57
N ILE A 246 -23.39 19.47 -11.59
CA ILE A 246 -23.67 19.00 -10.22
C ILE A 246 -23.82 20.20 -9.28
N ALA A 247 -24.98 20.35 -8.66
CA ALA A 247 -25.22 21.47 -7.73
C ALA A 247 -24.21 21.47 -6.58
N PRO A 248 -23.74 22.64 -6.09
CA PRO A 248 -22.69 22.74 -5.06
C PRO A 248 -22.98 21.90 -3.80
N ARG A 249 -24.21 21.89 -3.31
CA ARG A 249 -24.62 21.06 -2.16
C ARG A 249 -24.49 19.56 -2.44
N THR A 250 -24.80 19.14 -3.68
CA THR A 250 -24.64 17.75 -4.10
C THR A 250 -23.17 17.38 -4.23
N GLN A 251 -22.31 18.31 -4.73
CA GLN A 251 -20.86 18.09 -4.73
C GLN A 251 -20.32 17.88 -3.31
N VAL A 252 -20.78 18.67 -2.31
CA VAL A 252 -20.37 18.49 -0.90
C VAL A 252 -20.80 17.12 -0.37
N LEU A 253 -22.03 16.67 -0.67
CA LEU A 253 -22.50 15.35 -0.24
C LEU A 253 -21.69 14.23 -0.87
N LEU A 254 -21.45 14.28 -2.18
CA LEU A 254 -20.67 13.28 -2.90
C LEU A 254 -19.22 13.26 -2.44
N ALA A 255 -18.62 14.43 -2.25
CA ALA A 255 -17.28 14.55 -1.67
C ALA A 255 -17.22 13.95 -0.25
N ALA A 256 -18.22 14.21 0.60
CA ALA A 256 -18.29 13.66 1.95
C ALA A 256 -18.37 12.12 1.94
N LEU A 257 -19.20 11.53 1.07
CA LEU A 257 -19.32 10.08 0.92
C LEU A 257 -18.00 9.46 0.45
N LEU A 258 -17.42 9.98 -0.64
CA LEU A 258 -16.16 9.50 -1.20
C LEU A 258 -15.01 9.67 -0.21
N LEU A 259 -14.83 10.86 0.37
CA LEU A 259 -13.76 11.13 1.32
C LEU A 259 -13.88 10.27 2.58
N THR A 260 -15.07 10.08 3.13
CA THR A 260 -15.26 9.23 4.32
C THR A 260 -14.93 7.78 4.01
N GLY A 261 -15.41 7.25 2.87
CA GLY A 261 -15.11 5.88 2.46
C GLY A 261 -13.63 5.66 2.18
N LEU A 262 -12.98 6.60 1.49
CA LEU A 262 -11.54 6.55 1.23
C LEU A 262 -10.70 6.77 2.50
N ALA A 263 -11.16 7.61 3.44
CA ALA A 263 -10.50 7.86 4.73
C ALA A 263 -10.50 6.63 5.64
N LEU A 264 -11.49 5.74 5.52
CA LEU A 264 -11.47 4.42 6.18
C LEU A 264 -10.34 3.55 5.64
N LYS A 265 -10.05 3.62 4.35
CA LYS A 265 -8.93 2.88 3.71
C LYS A 265 -7.57 3.52 4.01
N VAL A 266 -7.47 4.86 4.04
CA VAL A 266 -6.24 5.65 4.34
C VAL A 266 -5.85 5.60 5.81
N PRO A 267 -6.55 5.02 6.69
CA PRO A 267 -6.78 5.12 8.12
C PRO A 267 -6.59 6.54 8.69
N LEU A 268 -7.40 7.48 8.20
CA LEU A 268 -7.40 8.84 8.74
C LEU A 268 -8.01 8.86 10.15
N TRP A 269 -7.48 9.69 11.06
CA TRP A 269 -8.09 9.88 12.38
C TRP A 269 -9.53 10.44 12.25
N PRO A 270 -10.54 9.93 12.97
CA PRO A 270 -10.51 8.86 13.98
C PRO A 270 -10.76 7.43 13.41
N LEU A 271 -10.80 7.26 12.09
CA LEU A 271 -11.15 6.03 11.39
C LEU A 271 -10.01 4.99 11.31
N HIS A 272 -8.88 5.26 11.95
CA HIS A 272 -7.61 4.52 11.88
C HIS A 272 -7.51 3.29 12.81
N THR A 273 -8.44 3.12 13.74
CA THR A 273 -8.27 2.20 14.89
C THR A 273 -8.06 0.73 14.50
N TRP A 274 -8.50 0.33 13.31
CA TRP A 274 -8.34 -1.03 12.81
C TRP A 274 -6.91 -1.37 12.40
N LEU A 275 -6.14 -0.37 11.91
CA LEU A 275 -4.85 -0.60 11.26
C LEU A 275 -3.78 -1.19 12.18
N PRO A 276 -3.53 -0.65 13.40
CA PRO A 276 -2.50 -1.21 14.28
C PRO A 276 -2.77 -2.67 14.69
N TRP A 277 -4.04 -3.04 14.87
CA TRP A 277 -4.43 -4.40 15.20
C TRP A 277 -4.19 -5.38 14.04
N VAL A 278 -4.57 -4.98 12.84
CA VAL A 278 -4.38 -5.82 11.65
C VAL A 278 -2.89 -6.04 11.36
N HIS A 279 -2.05 -5.00 11.46
CA HIS A 279 -0.62 -5.12 11.24
C HIS A 279 0.09 -5.97 12.29
N ALA A 280 -0.30 -5.86 13.56
CA ALA A 280 0.25 -6.70 14.63
C ALA A 280 0.03 -8.19 14.34
N THR A 281 -1.13 -8.50 13.74
CA THR A 281 -1.60 -9.87 13.47
C THR A 281 -1.16 -10.41 12.11
N ALA A 282 -1.21 -9.60 11.05
CA ALA A 282 -0.97 -10.04 9.67
C ALA A 282 0.39 -10.72 9.48
N PRO A 283 0.51 -11.72 8.57
CA PRO A 283 1.80 -12.26 8.18
C PRO A 283 2.67 -11.15 7.56
N THR A 284 3.99 -11.31 7.57
CA THR A 284 4.94 -10.28 7.10
C THR A 284 4.60 -9.79 5.69
N ALA A 285 4.39 -10.69 4.73
CA ALA A 285 4.02 -10.31 3.36
C ALA A 285 2.68 -9.57 3.31
N GLY A 286 1.69 -9.96 4.14
CA GLY A 286 0.42 -9.26 4.29
C GLY A 286 0.61 -7.83 4.81
N SER A 287 1.45 -7.62 5.84
CA SER A 287 1.78 -6.29 6.36
C SER A 287 2.51 -5.42 5.32
N VAL A 288 3.42 -6.01 4.54
CA VAL A 288 4.13 -5.33 3.46
C VAL A 288 3.15 -4.82 2.40
N LEU A 289 2.26 -5.68 1.89
CA LEU A 289 1.25 -5.30 0.88
C LEU A 289 0.23 -4.31 1.45
N LEU A 290 -0.26 -4.52 2.66
CA LEU A 290 -1.25 -3.65 3.30
C LEU A 290 -0.69 -2.22 3.44
N ALA A 291 0.49 -2.05 4.03
CA ALA A 291 1.08 -0.74 4.27
C ALA A 291 1.57 -0.06 2.98
N ALA A 292 2.24 -0.79 2.09
CA ALA A 292 2.88 -0.20 0.92
C ALA A 292 1.92 0.04 -0.25
N VAL A 293 0.83 -0.73 -0.37
CA VAL A 293 -0.05 -0.73 -1.55
C VAL A 293 -1.50 -0.39 -1.20
N LEU A 294 -2.13 -1.14 -0.27
CA LEU A 294 -3.58 -1.02 -0.05
C LEU A 294 -3.99 0.36 0.48
N LEU A 295 -3.19 0.94 1.38
CA LEU A 295 -3.49 2.28 1.92
C LEU A 295 -3.44 3.36 0.82
N LYS A 296 -2.61 3.16 -0.23
CA LYS A 296 -2.48 4.09 -1.36
C LYS A 296 -3.68 4.06 -2.31
N LEU A 297 -4.46 2.97 -2.33
CA LEU A 297 -5.73 2.96 -3.05
C LEU A 297 -6.69 4.03 -2.54
N GLY A 298 -6.68 4.30 -1.22
CA GLY A 298 -7.49 5.35 -0.65
C GLY A 298 -7.01 6.75 -1.04
N THR A 299 -5.72 7.06 -0.88
CA THR A 299 -5.16 8.36 -1.25
C THR A 299 -5.21 8.60 -2.76
N TYR A 300 -4.94 7.58 -3.58
CA TYR A 300 -5.12 7.63 -5.03
C TYR A 300 -6.59 7.91 -5.41
N GLY A 301 -7.53 7.24 -4.73
CA GLY A 301 -8.96 7.52 -4.90
C GLY A 301 -9.31 8.98 -4.58
N MET A 302 -8.73 9.58 -3.52
CA MET A 302 -8.92 11.01 -3.24
C MET A 302 -8.44 11.89 -4.40
N VAL A 303 -7.25 11.59 -4.95
CA VAL A 303 -6.66 12.33 -6.08
C VAL A 303 -7.48 12.18 -7.36
N ARG A 304 -8.00 10.99 -7.65
CA ARG A 304 -8.69 10.67 -8.92
C ARG A 304 -10.18 10.94 -8.91
N LEU A 305 -10.84 10.64 -7.79
CA LEU A 305 -12.30 10.56 -7.72
C LEU A 305 -12.90 11.75 -6.95
N VAL A 306 -12.08 12.55 -6.27
CA VAL A 306 -12.63 13.66 -5.48
C VAL A 306 -12.08 15.00 -5.95
N VAL A 307 -10.75 15.16 -6.00
CA VAL A 307 -10.11 16.45 -6.33
C VAL A 307 -10.59 17.02 -7.68
N PRO A 308 -10.53 16.30 -8.81
CA PRO A 308 -10.97 16.82 -10.10
C PRO A 308 -12.49 16.70 -10.33
N VAL A 309 -13.17 15.76 -9.66
CA VAL A 309 -14.55 15.38 -9.99
C VAL A 309 -15.58 16.24 -9.28
N VAL A 310 -15.36 16.56 -8.00
CA VAL A 310 -16.25 17.40 -7.18
C VAL A 310 -15.46 18.48 -6.45
N PRO A 311 -14.79 19.39 -7.20
CA PRO A 311 -13.82 20.33 -6.64
C PRO A 311 -14.41 21.30 -5.63
N GLU A 312 -15.64 21.76 -5.79
CA GLU A 312 -16.30 22.63 -4.82
C GLU A 312 -16.61 21.88 -3.52
N GLY A 313 -17.06 20.62 -3.63
CA GLY A 313 -17.28 19.76 -2.47
C GLY A 313 -15.98 19.45 -1.72
N PHE A 314 -14.90 19.15 -2.47
CA PHE A 314 -13.57 18.97 -1.89
C PHE A 314 -13.07 20.24 -1.21
N ALA A 315 -13.25 21.41 -1.86
CA ALA A 315 -12.87 22.70 -1.30
C ALA A 315 -13.58 23.00 0.03
N ALA A 316 -14.88 22.75 0.08
CA ALA A 316 -15.67 22.97 1.30
C ALA A 316 -15.26 22.08 2.48
N LEU A 317 -14.84 20.83 2.21
CA LEU A 317 -14.44 19.87 3.24
C LEU A 317 -12.94 19.90 3.58
N ALA A 318 -12.12 20.59 2.80
CA ALA A 318 -10.67 20.62 2.96
C ALA A 318 -10.19 21.10 4.34
N PRO A 319 -10.79 22.12 4.98
CA PRO A 319 -10.39 22.54 6.33
C PRO A 319 -10.61 21.43 7.36
N LEU A 320 -11.74 20.74 7.29
CA LEU A 320 -12.03 19.59 8.15
C LEU A 320 -11.01 18.46 7.88
N LEU A 321 -10.77 18.14 6.62
CA LEU A 321 -9.83 17.09 6.20
C LEU A 321 -8.41 17.38 6.71
N GLY A 322 -7.94 18.63 6.57
CA GLY A 322 -6.65 19.07 7.11
C GLY A 322 -6.56 18.96 8.63
N GLY A 323 -7.64 19.34 9.34
CA GLY A 323 -7.73 19.22 10.80
C GLY A 323 -7.66 17.77 11.28
N LEU A 324 -8.40 16.86 10.62
CA LEU A 324 -8.37 15.41 10.92
C LEU A 324 -6.98 14.82 10.62
N ALA A 325 -6.36 15.24 9.52
CA ALA A 325 -5.02 14.80 9.14
C ALA A 325 -3.98 15.17 10.21
N VAL A 326 -3.96 16.44 10.64
CA VAL A 326 -3.03 16.92 11.68
C VAL A 326 -3.29 16.26 13.03
N THR A 327 -4.56 16.08 13.41
CA THR A 327 -4.91 15.33 14.62
C THR A 327 -4.35 13.91 14.56
N GLY A 328 -4.45 13.25 13.39
CA GLY A 328 -3.87 11.93 13.15
C GLY A 328 -2.35 11.93 13.26
N ILE A 329 -1.66 12.92 12.70
CA ILE A 329 -0.20 13.08 12.79
C ILE A 329 0.24 13.13 14.26
N LEU A 330 -0.37 14.03 15.05
CA LEU A 330 0.00 14.20 16.46
C LEU A 330 -0.38 13.01 17.31
N TRP A 331 -1.61 12.49 17.16
CA TRP A 331 -2.11 11.35 17.92
C TRP A 331 -1.27 10.11 17.69
N ALA A 332 -1.02 9.76 16.41
CA ALA A 332 -0.23 8.60 16.07
C ALA A 332 1.25 8.75 16.47
N GLY A 333 1.82 9.97 16.34
CA GLY A 333 3.16 10.27 16.82
C GLY A 333 3.31 10.06 18.32
N LEU A 334 2.33 10.52 19.13
CA LEU A 334 2.29 10.27 20.57
C LEU A 334 2.11 8.78 20.91
N ALA A 335 1.24 8.08 20.18
CA ALA A 335 1.05 6.64 20.33
C ALA A 335 2.35 5.87 20.07
N CYS A 336 3.12 6.24 19.04
CA CYS A 336 4.44 5.65 18.77
C CYS A 336 5.43 5.79 19.91
N LEU A 337 5.36 6.86 20.73
CA LEU A 337 6.27 7.06 21.86
C LEU A 337 6.06 6.05 23.00
N VAL A 338 4.86 5.49 23.12
CA VAL A 338 4.52 4.54 24.20
C VAL A 338 4.31 3.11 23.71
N GLU A 339 4.17 2.91 22.38
CA GLU A 339 3.95 1.59 21.80
C GLU A 339 5.20 0.71 21.99
N ARG A 340 4.97 -0.54 22.37
CA ARG A 340 6.03 -1.53 22.66
C ARG A 340 6.20 -2.55 21.55
N ASP A 341 5.13 -2.89 20.85
CA ASP A 341 5.19 -3.81 19.71
C ASP A 341 5.67 -3.06 18.45
N LEU A 342 6.78 -3.49 17.87
CA LEU A 342 7.39 -2.85 16.68
C LEU A 342 6.47 -2.87 15.46
N LYS A 343 5.68 -3.92 15.23
CA LYS A 343 4.74 -3.95 14.11
C LYS A 343 3.62 -2.92 14.30
N ARG A 344 3.09 -2.82 15.53
CA ARG A 344 2.07 -1.81 15.86
C ARG A 344 2.64 -0.40 15.80
N LEU A 345 3.87 -0.20 16.24
CA LEU A 345 4.57 1.08 16.16
C LEU A 345 4.68 1.55 14.70
N ILE A 346 5.12 0.68 13.78
CA ILE A 346 5.20 1.03 12.35
C ILE A 346 3.81 1.30 11.76
N ALA A 347 2.78 0.59 12.22
CA ALA A 347 1.41 0.85 11.80
C ALA A 347 0.91 2.22 12.29
N TRP A 348 1.20 2.61 13.55
CA TRP A 348 0.93 3.96 14.05
C TRP A 348 1.71 5.02 13.27
N ALA A 349 3.00 4.78 12.98
CA ALA A 349 3.80 5.66 12.14
C ALA A 349 3.16 5.84 10.75
N SER A 350 2.57 4.78 10.17
CA SER A 350 1.85 4.87 8.91
C SER A 350 0.62 5.78 8.98
N VAL A 351 -0.11 5.80 10.09
CA VAL A 351 -1.23 6.75 10.30
C VAL A 351 -0.71 8.19 10.28
N ALA A 352 0.43 8.46 10.95
CA ALA A 352 1.03 9.79 10.97
C ALA A 352 1.49 10.23 9.56
N HIS A 353 2.26 9.38 8.86
CA HIS A 353 2.77 9.71 7.52
C HIS A 353 1.67 9.91 6.48
N LEU A 354 0.61 9.10 6.51
CA LEU A 354 -0.56 9.31 5.64
C LEU A 354 -1.36 10.56 6.04
N GLY A 355 -1.27 10.99 7.29
CA GLY A 355 -1.75 12.29 7.71
C GLY A 355 -1.07 13.44 6.96
N PHE A 356 0.26 13.39 6.75
CA PHE A 356 0.97 14.38 5.91
C PHE A 356 0.48 14.35 4.46
N VAL A 357 0.26 13.16 3.89
CA VAL A 357 -0.28 13.02 2.53
C VAL A 357 -1.66 13.66 2.41
N VAL A 358 -2.56 13.40 3.36
CA VAL A 358 -3.92 13.96 3.34
C VAL A 358 -3.91 15.47 3.61
N LEU A 359 -3.05 15.96 4.51
CA LEU A 359 -2.85 17.40 4.74
C LEU A 359 -2.40 18.08 3.44
N ALA A 360 -1.42 17.51 2.75
CA ALA A 360 -0.90 18.03 1.49
C ALA A 360 -2.01 18.14 0.43
N LEU A 361 -2.86 17.12 0.29
CA LEU A 361 -4.03 17.16 -0.60
C LEU A 361 -5.02 18.27 -0.21
N ALA A 362 -5.30 18.43 1.09
CA ALA A 362 -6.26 19.40 1.60
C ALA A 362 -5.86 20.85 1.28
N THR A 363 -4.56 21.13 1.07
CA THR A 363 -4.08 22.49 0.73
C THR A 363 -4.65 22.98 -0.61
N GLY A 364 -4.95 22.06 -1.56
CA GLY A 364 -5.45 22.40 -2.89
C GLY A 364 -4.42 23.07 -3.79
N THR A 365 -3.13 22.98 -3.47
CA THR A 365 -2.02 23.55 -4.26
C THR A 365 -1.33 22.49 -5.10
N GLU A 366 -0.68 22.90 -6.18
CA GLU A 366 0.16 22.03 -7.00
C GLU A 366 1.28 21.38 -6.16
N THR A 367 1.97 22.20 -5.33
CA THR A 367 2.99 21.70 -4.40
C THR A 367 2.43 20.65 -3.44
N GLY A 368 1.21 20.87 -2.93
CA GLY A 368 0.53 19.92 -2.05
C GLY A 368 0.22 18.60 -2.77
N LEU A 369 -0.29 18.65 -4.00
CA LEU A 369 -0.57 17.45 -4.77
C LEU A 369 0.72 16.69 -5.12
N GLN A 370 1.80 17.39 -5.50
CA GLN A 370 3.13 16.79 -5.72
C GLN A 370 3.66 16.14 -4.43
N ALA A 371 3.57 16.84 -3.29
CA ALA A 371 4.01 16.31 -1.99
C ALA A 371 3.21 15.07 -1.58
N ALA A 372 1.90 15.05 -1.85
CA ALA A 372 1.04 13.89 -1.56
C ALA A 372 1.42 12.67 -2.41
N LEU A 373 1.64 12.84 -3.71
CA LEU A 373 2.06 11.76 -4.61
C LEU A 373 3.45 11.24 -4.22
N PHE A 374 4.38 12.14 -3.94
CA PHE A 374 5.73 11.77 -3.48
C PHE A 374 5.67 11.03 -2.14
N GLY A 375 4.92 11.57 -1.17
CA GLY A 375 4.73 10.97 0.15
C GLY A 375 4.12 9.58 0.09
N ASN A 376 3.18 9.33 -0.84
CA ASN A 376 2.61 8.00 -1.07
C ASN A 376 3.66 6.96 -1.47
N VAL A 377 4.52 7.28 -2.43
CA VAL A 377 5.57 6.37 -2.91
C VAL A 377 6.63 6.18 -1.82
N ALA A 378 7.11 7.29 -1.23
CA ALA A 378 8.10 7.27 -0.16
C ALA A 378 7.64 6.41 1.03
N HIS A 379 6.43 6.66 1.56
CA HIS A 379 5.86 5.87 2.64
C HIS A 379 5.70 4.40 2.24
N GLY A 380 5.31 4.10 0.99
CA GLY A 380 5.20 2.72 0.50
C GLY A 380 6.53 1.96 0.60
N LEU A 381 7.61 2.54 0.11
CA LEU A 381 8.96 1.95 0.17
C LEU A 381 9.48 1.82 1.60
N ILE A 382 9.33 2.86 2.42
CA ILE A 382 9.80 2.90 3.81
C ILE A 382 9.04 1.87 4.65
N SER A 383 7.72 1.83 4.55
CA SER A 383 6.89 0.88 5.30
C SER A 383 7.16 -0.57 4.89
N ALA A 384 7.32 -0.85 3.58
CA ALA A 384 7.71 -2.16 3.10
C ALA A 384 9.06 -2.60 3.70
N LEU A 385 10.07 -1.71 3.66
CA LEU A 385 11.40 -1.98 4.23
C LEU A 385 11.30 -2.31 5.73
N LEU A 386 10.60 -1.48 6.49
CA LEU A 386 10.45 -1.65 7.93
C LEU A 386 9.67 -2.93 8.28
N PHE A 387 8.58 -3.26 7.58
CA PHE A 387 7.83 -4.49 7.83
C PHE A 387 8.61 -5.75 7.46
N VAL A 388 9.43 -5.73 6.39
CA VAL A 388 10.35 -6.83 6.08
C VAL A 388 11.35 -7.03 7.21
N VAL A 389 11.98 -5.96 7.69
CA VAL A 389 12.97 -6.03 8.78
C VAL A 389 12.33 -6.53 10.08
N VAL A 390 11.23 -5.92 10.50
CA VAL A 390 10.56 -6.27 11.77
C VAL A 390 9.93 -7.66 11.70
N GLY A 391 9.41 -8.07 10.56
CA GLY A 391 8.95 -9.45 10.34
C GLY A 391 10.08 -10.46 10.51
N GLY A 392 11.25 -10.18 9.94
CA GLY A 392 12.45 -10.99 10.09
C GLY A 392 12.97 -11.05 11.53
N LEU A 393 12.94 -9.91 12.25
CA LEU A 393 13.30 -9.85 13.67
C LEU A 393 12.30 -10.62 14.55
N LYS A 394 11.00 -10.37 14.36
CA LYS A 394 9.96 -11.08 15.10
C LYS A 394 10.08 -12.59 14.95
N HIS A 395 10.39 -13.06 13.74
CA HIS A 395 10.61 -14.48 13.51
C HIS A 395 11.77 -15.05 14.34
N ARG A 396 12.89 -14.32 14.41
CA ARG A 396 14.10 -14.77 15.15
C ARG A 396 13.93 -14.69 16.66
N TRP A 397 13.20 -13.72 17.15
CA TRP A 397 13.00 -13.45 18.56
C TRP A 397 11.73 -14.06 19.15
N GLY A 398 10.81 -14.56 18.29
CA GLY A 398 9.50 -15.04 18.70
C GLY A 398 8.53 -13.94 19.13
N SER A 399 8.95 -12.67 19.14
CA SER A 399 8.14 -11.53 19.56
C SER A 399 8.58 -10.24 18.85
N ALA A 400 7.68 -9.28 18.70
CA ALA A 400 7.99 -7.92 18.25
C ALA A 400 8.05 -6.90 19.42
N ASP A 401 7.94 -7.36 20.67
CA ASP A 401 7.89 -6.52 21.85
C ASP A 401 9.29 -5.99 22.19
N LEU A 402 9.43 -4.66 22.26
CA LEU A 402 10.65 -3.95 22.60
C LEU A 402 11.07 -4.13 24.09
N THR A 403 10.16 -4.55 24.98
CA THR A 403 10.50 -4.80 26.40
C THR A 403 11.26 -6.08 26.61
N VAL A 404 11.16 -7.02 25.69
CA VAL A 404 11.98 -8.24 25.68
C VAL A 404 13.30 -7.86 25.02
N ALA A 405 14.33 -7.60 25.79
CA ALA A 405 15.63 -7.06 25.37
C ALA A 405 16.10 -7.56 24.00
N ARG A 406 16.16 -6.68 23.02
CA ARG A 406 16.43 -6.97 21.60
C ARG A 406 17.65 -6.24 21.08
N ALA A 407 18.56 -6.07 21.94
CA ALA A 407 19.60 -5.09 21.86
C ALA A 407 20.81 -5.55 21.05
N ALA A 408 21.60 -4.56 20.62
CA ALA A 408 22.86 -4.72 19.90
C ALA A 408 22.71 -5.38 18.51
N LEU A 409 21.67 -5.01 17.73
CA LEU A 409 21.58 -5.45 16.32
C LEU A 409 22.84 -5.13 15.52
N ARG A 410 23.57 -4.06 15.88
CA ARG A 410 24.89 -3.73 15.29
C ARG A 410 25.90 -4.88 15.40
N GLU A 411 25.77 -5.73 16.42
CA GLU A 411 26.71 -6.83 16.71
C GLU A 411 26.15 -8.19 16.31
N VAL A 412 24.86 -8.43 16.60
CA VAL A 412 24.24 -9.76 16.41
C VAL A 412 23.64 -9.97 15.04
N SER A 413 23.08 -8.91 14.41
CA SER A 413 22.44 -8.99 13.09
C SER A 413 22.67 -7.69 12.31
N PRO A 414 23.91 -7.38 11.91
CA PRO A 414 24.30 -6.06 11.42
C PRO A 414 23.56 -5.68 10.12
N ARG A 415 23.21 -6.63 9.25
CA ARG A 415 22.49 -6.34 8.00
C ARG A 415 21.05 -5.93 8.23
N LEU A 416 20.32 -6.67 9.08
CA LEU A 416 18.96 -6.28 9.48
C LEU A 416 18.97 -5.00 10.31
N GLY A 417 19.95 -4.84 11.18
CA GLY A 417 20.15 -3.63 11.97
C GLY A 417 20.41 -2.41 11.10
N ALA A 418 21.29 -2.49 10.10
CA ALA A 418 21.54 -1.39 9.17
C ALA A 418 20.28 -1.05 8.34
N ALA A 419 19.52 -2.06 7.92
CA ALA A 419 18.26 -1.85 7.22
C ALA A 419 17.19 -1.19 8.12
N LEU A 420 17.14 -1.54 9.41
CA LEU A 420 16.28 -0.88 10.39
C LEU A 420 16.69 0.59 10.58
N VAL A 421 17.98 0.87 10.72
CA VAL A 421 18.50 2.25 10.82
C VAL A 421 18.09 3.07 9.60
N LEU A 422 18.30 2.55 8.39
CA LEU A 422 17.92 3.23 7.16
C LEU A 422 16.41 3.49 7.08
N GLY A 423 15.59 2.47 7.37
CA GLY A 423 14.12 2.58 7.35
C GLY A 423 13.60 3.57 8.38
N MET A 424 14.13 3.53 9.62
CA MET A 424 13.74 4.47 10.67
C MET A 424 14.23 5.89 10.37
N ALA A 425 15.46 6.05 9.87
CA ALA A 425 15.99 7.36 9.45
C ALA A 425 15.11 7.98 8.34
N ALA A 426 14.66 7.16 7.38
CA ALA A 426 13.75 7.61 6.33
C ALA A 426 12.35 7.96 6.89
N ALA A 427 11.84 7.19 7.86
CA ALA A 427 10.58 7.47 8.55
C ALA A 427 10.65 8.70 9.48
N MET A 428 11.84 9.08 9.96
CA MET A 428 12.08 10.32 10.70
C MET A 428 12.16 11.56 9.79
N GLY A 429 12.01 11.40 8.46
CA GLY A 429 12.11 12.52 7.52
C GLY A 429 13.50 13.12 7.43
N LEU A 430 14.59 12.33 7.58
CA LEU A 430 15.94 12.87 7.45
C LEU A 430 16.24 13.32 6.02
N PRO A 431 16.83 14.53 5.82
CA PRO A 431 17.23 15.02 4.51
C PRO A 431 18.13 14.03 3.77
N GLY A 432 17.90 13.84 2.46
CA GLY A 432 18.59 12.85 1.65
C GLY A 432 17.93 11.47 1.62
N LEU A 433 16.83 11.26 2.38
CA LEU A 433 16.01 10.07 2.35
C LEU A 433 14.60 10.39 1.84
N ALA A 434 13.91 9.39 1.29
CA ALA A 434 12.65 9.60 0.58
C ALA A 434 11.55 10.25 1.46
N GLY A 435 11.48 9.96 2.75
CA GLY A 435 10.45 10.49 3.66
C GLY A 435 10.44 12.02 3.75
N PHE A 436 11.63 12.64 3.70
CA PHE A 436 11.79 14.09 3.84
C PHE A 436 10.95 14.91 2.87
N TRP A 437 10.98 14.56 1.58
CA TRP A 437 10.37 15.38 0.54
C TRP A 437 8.84 15.45 0.62
N GLY A 438 8.19 14.34 0.96
CA GLY A 438 6.73 14.33 1.15
C GLY A 438 6.30 15.15 2.36
N GLU A 439 7.02 15.05 3.47
CA GLU A 439 6.69 15.74 4.73
C GLU A 439 6.95 17.24 4.65
N ILE A 440 8.14 17.64 4.19
CA ILE A 440 8.48 19.06 4.08
C ILE A 440 7.59 19.74 3.03
N GLY A 441 7.28 19.06 1.92
CA GLY A 441 6.37 19.57 0.91
C GLY A 441 4.95 19.75 1.44
N ALA A 442 4.45 18.84 2.29
CA ALA A 442 3.15 18.96 2.94
C ALA A 442 3.10 20.16 3.91
N VAL A 443 4.15 20.35 4.72
CA VAL A 443 4.26 21.50 5.64
C VAL A 443 4.33 22.82 4.86
N TYR A 444 5.15 22.87 3.79
CA TYR A 444 5.29 24.05 2.95
C TYR A 444 3.96 24.41 2.25
N ALA A 445 3.28 23.44 1.65
CA ALA A 445 1.99 23.65 0.99
C ALA A 445 0.89 24.08 1.99
N ALA A 446 0.93 23.57 3.22
CA ALA A 446 -0.02 23.98 4.25
C ALA A 446 0.28 25.40 4.80
N TRP A 447 1.54 25.86 4.71
CA TRP A 447 1.89 27.25 5.09
C TRP A 447 1.31 28.27 4.10
N ASP A 448 1.28 27.92 2.82
CA ASP A 448 0.73 28.75 1.74
C ASP A 448 -0.32 27.96 0.94
N PRO A 449 -1.54 27.78 1.50
CA PRO A 449 -2.61 27.01 0.86
C PRO A 449 -3.24 27.77 -0.30
N ALA A 450 -3.97 27.08 -1.17
CA ALA A 450 -4.70 27.65 -2.29
C ALA A 450 -5.68 28.75 -1.86
N GLU A 451 -5.96 29.68 -2.76
CA GLU A 451 -7.00 30.71 -2.58
C GLU A 451 -8.34 30.06 -2.17
N GLY A 452 -9.07 30.72 -1.28
CA GLY A 452 -10.32 30.19 -0.73
C GLY A 452 -10.15 29.22 0.44
N ARG A 453 -8.93 28.79 0.78
CA ARG A 453 -8.67 28.04 2.01
C ARG A 453 -8.49 29.00 3.20
N PRO A 454 -8.98 28.70 4.42
CA PRO A 454 -8.77 29.53 5.60
C PRO A 454 -7.29 29.51 6.02
N GLN A 455 -6.54 30.52 5.56
CA GLN A 455 -5.07 30.58 5.66
C GLN A 455 -4.55 30.41 7.08
N THR A 456 -5.23 31.05 8.06
CA THR A 456 -4.85 30.95 9.48
C THR A 456 -4.91 29.51 9.98
N TRP A 457 -5.93 28.74 9.58
CA TRP A 457 -6.08 27.36 9.98
C TRP A 457 -4.99 26.48 9.37
N PHE A 458 -4.76 26.64 8.05
CA PHE A 458 -3.73 25.84 7.36
C PHE A 458 -2.32 26.14 7.85
N ARG A 459 -2.00 27.40 8.19
CA ARG A 459 -0.73 27.74 8.86
C ARG A 459 -0.62 27.09 10.24
N GLY A 460 -1.71 27.04 11.01
CA GLY A 460 -1.78 26.28 12.25
C GLY A 460 -1.53 24.79 12.03
N TYR A 461 -2.10 24.22 10.96
CA TYR A 461 -1.86 22.82 10.56
C TYR A 461 -0.42 22.57 10.15
N ALA A 462 0.22 23.50 9.42
CA ALA A 462 1.64 23.42 9.08
C ALA A 462 2.54 23.33 10.33
N VAL A 463 2.29 24.22 11.31
CA VAL A 463 3.02 24.22 12.59
C VAL A 463 2.80 22.90 13.34
N ALA A 464 1.56 22.44 13.44
CA ALA A 464 1.24 21.20 14.13
C ALA A 464 1.83 19.97 13.41
N ALA A 465 1.85 19.95 12.07
CA ALA A 465 2.51 18.91 11.28
C ALA A 465 4.03 18.92 11.51
N ALA A 466 4.67 20.11 11.59
CA ALA A 466 6.09 20.22 11.93
C ALA A 466 6.39 19.64 13.33
N VAL A 467 5.51 19.85 14.32
CA VAL A 467 5.61 19.20 15.65
C VAL A 467 5.49 17.67 15.49
N GLY A 468 4.61 17.18 14.61
CA GLY A 468 4.48 15.76 14.28
C GLY A 468 5.77 15.16 13.71
N ALA A 469 6.49 15.89 12.86
CA ALA A 469 7.80 15.47 12.35
C ALA A 469 8.84 15.34 13.49
N VAL A 470 8.82 16.27 14.47
CA VAL A 470 9.67 16.15 15.67
C VAL A 470 9.32 14.89 16.50
N LEU A 471 8.02 14.55 16.62
CA LEU A 471 7.60 13.30 17.27
C LEU A 471 8.12 12.08 16.51
N ALA A 472 8.17 12.13 15.16
CA ALA A 472 8.75 11.05 14.36
C ALA A 472 10.23 10.83 14.67
N VAL A 473 11.01 11.90 14.82
CA VAL A 473 12.41 11.81 15.27
C VAL A 473 12.51 11.21 16.68
N ALA A 474 11.62 11.61 17.59
CA ALA A 474 11.66 11.15 18.98
C ALA A 474 11.39 9.64 19.10
N TYR A 475 10.30 9.11 18.48
CA TYR A 475 10.02 7.68 18.54
C TYR A 475 11.01 6.86 17.73
N GLY A 476 11.51 7.38 16.60
CA GLY A 476 12.52 6.70 15.79
C GLY A 476 13.85 6.57 16.54
N ALA A 477 14.30 7.63 17.20
CA ALA A 477 15.49 7.60 18.06
C ALA A 477 15.33 6.61 19.22
N ARG A 478 14.13 6.54 19.84
CA ARG A 478 13.83 5.54 20.88
C ARG A 478 14.00 4.12 20.34
N VAL A 479 13.37 3.80 19.20
CA VAL A 479 13.48 2.47 18.58
C VAL A 479 14.94 2.12 18.29
N LEU A 480 15.71 3.03 17.70
CA LEU A 480 17.13 2.79 17.40
C LEU A 480 17.98 2.63 18.65
N LYS A 481 17.70 3.39 19.71
CA LYS A 481 18.38 3.23 21.00
C LYS A 481 18.13 1.83 21.59
N GLU A 482 16.88 1.37 21.55
CA GLU A 482 16.49 0.09 22.16
C GLU A 482 16.94 -1.12 21.33
N THR A 483 16.99 -1.00 20.00
CA THR A 483 17.27 -2.13 19.10
C THR A 483 18.70 -2.14 18.54
N TRP A 484 19.19 -1.01 18.03
CA TRP A 484 20.52 -0.92 17.41
C TRP A 484 21.64 -0.77 18.44
N ALA A 485 21.45 0.17 19.38
CA ALA A 485 22.49 0.58 20.33
C ALA A 485 22.39 -0.09 21.70
N GLY A 486 21.38 -0.88 21.96
CA GLY A 486 21.13 -1.50 23.25
C GLY A 486 22.18 -2.53 23.69
N GLU A 487 21.92 -3.24 24.80
CA GLU A 487 22.81 -4.24 25.34
C GLU A 487 22.74 -5.58 24.59
N ARG A 488 23.83 -6.30 24.51
CA ARG A 488 23.88 -7.60 23.86
C ARG A 488 23.16 -8.65 24.70
N VAL A 489 22.20 -9.35 24.09
CA VAL A 489 21.49 -10.48 24.69
C VAL A 489 21.82 -11.75 23.91
N GLU A 490 22.17 -12.79 24.63
CA GLU A 490 22.30 -14.14 24.05
C GLU A 490 20.93 -14.83 24.05
N PRO A 491 20.64 -15.72 23.08
CA PRO A 491 21.54 -16.28 22.09
C PRO A 491 21.70 -15.40 20.82
N ARG A 492 22.81 -15.65 20.11
CA ARG A 492 23.03 -15.01 18.79
C ARG A 492 21.94 -15.42 17.81
N ILE A 493 21.27 -14.43 17.22
CA ILE A 493 20.30 -14.66 16.13
C ILE A 493 21.02 -14.67 14.78
N PRO A 494 20.61 -15.53 13.81
CA PRO A 494 21.15 -15.48 12.47
C PRO A 494 20.83 -14.13 11.80
N ASP A 495 21.79 -13.57 11.07
CA ASP A 495 21.58 -12.33 10.29
C ASP A 495 20.67 -12.61 9.07
N ALA A 496 20.38 -11.57 8.28
CA ALA A 496 19.48 -11.60 7.15
C ALA A 496 19.77 -12.78 6.20
N VAL A 497 18.74 -13.57 5.88
CA VAL A 497 18.78 -14.61 4.85
C VAL A 497 18.76 -13.99 3.44
N LEU A 498 19.02 -14.80 2.40
CA LEU A 498 19.16 -14.28 1.03
C LEU A 498 17.96 -13.45 0.57
N THR A 499 16.74 -13.95 0.78
CA THR A 499 15.49 -13.28 0.36
C THR A 499 15.29 -11.95 1.10
N GLU A 500 15.55 -11.91 2.40
CA GLU A 500 15.52 -10.67 3.17
C GLU A 500 16.60 -9.68 2.67
N ARG A 501 17.83 -10.17 2.42
CA ARG A 501 18.93 -9.33 1.88
C ARG A 501 18.57 -8.69 0.54
N LEU A 502 17.95 -9.46 -0.36
CA LEU A 502 17.51 -8.95 -1.66
C LEU A 502 16.41 -7.89 -1.46
N SER A 503 15.41 -8.17 -0.63
CA SER A 503 14.31 -7.26 -0.34
C SER A 503 14.78 -5.96 0.30
N VAL A 504 15.59 -6.03 1.37
CA VAL A 504 16.07 -4.83 2.06
C VAL A 504 17.03 -4.00 1.23
N ARG A 505 17.85 -4.64 0.37
CA ARG A 505 18.74 -3.92 -0.55
C ARG A 505 17.95 -3.19 -1.62
N LEU A 506 16.99 -3.87 -2.26
CA LEU A 506 16.13 -3.28 -3.29
C LEU A 506 15.38 -2.06 -2.74
N LEU A 507 14.65 -2.25 -1.63
CA LEU A 507 13.87 -1.18 -1.01
C LEU A 507 14.77 -0.07 -0.47
N GLY A 508 15.89 -0.40 0.17
CA GLY A 508 16.86 0.57 0.68
C GLY A 508 17.49 1.43 -0.42
N VAL A 509 17.86 0.82 -1.54
CA VAL A 509 18.37 1.57 -2.71
C VAL A 509 17.31 2.52 -3.26
N LEU A 510 16.05 2.09 -3.36
CA LEU A 510 14.96 2.96 -3.84
C LEU A 510 14.68 4.11 -2.86
N VAL A 511 14.72 3.88 -1.55
CA VAL A 511 14.58 4.92 -0.52
C VAL A 511 15.69 5.96 -0.62
N LEU A 512 16.93 5.53 -0.82
CA LEU A 512 18.09 6.42 -1.03
C LEU A 512 17.98 7.16 -2.36
N LEU A 513 17.65 6.44 -3.44
CA LEU A 513 17.52 7.03 -4.78
C LEU A 513 16.51 8.18 -4.79
N LEU A 514 15.29 7.95 -4.27
CA LEU A 514 14.27 8.99 -4.22
C LEU A 514 14.60 10.11 -3.22
N GLY A 515 15.37 9.79 -2.18
CA GLY A 515 15.84 10.79 -1.22
C GLY A 515 16.86 11.77 -1.83
N VAL A 516 17.82 11.25 -2.59
CA VAL A 516 18.90 12.03 -3.21
C VAL A 516 18.47 12.64 -4.56
N LEU A 517 17.63 11.93 -5.31
CA LEU A 517 17.17 12.32 -6.65
C LEU A 517 15.63 12.42 -6.72
N PRO A 518 14.98 13.32 -5.94
CA PRO A 518 13.54 13.46 -5.92
C PRO A 518 12.97 13.84 -7.29
N HIS A 519 13.74 14.53 -8.12
CA HIS A 519 13.33 14.95 -9.47
C HIS A 519 12.92 13.78 -10.36
N VAL A 520 13.45 12.57 -10.13
CA VAL A 520 13.06 11.38 -10.92
C VAL A 520 11.58 11.08 -10.80
N LEU A 521 11.02 11.19 -9.57
CA LEU A 521 9.59 11.00 -9.34
C LEU A 521 8.80 12.25 -9.73
N LEU A 522 9.28 13.43 -9.34
CA LEU A 522 8.60 14.70 -9.61
C LEU A 522 8.45 14.96 -11.11
N ALA A 523 9.45 14.65 -11.94
CA ALA A 523 9.37 14.80 -13.39
C ALA A 523 8.29 13.90 -14.03
N VAL A 524 8.01 12.74 -13.46
CA VAL A 524 6.94 11.84 -13.93
C VAL A 524 5.57 12.38 -13.54
N THR A 525 5.43 12.94 -12.33
CA THR A 525 4.15 13.38 -11.78
C THR A 525 3.78 14.81 -12.20
N ALA A 526 4.74 15.71 -12.45
CA ALA A 526 4.49 17.12 -12.70
C ALA A 526 3.49 17.40 -13.84
N PRO A 527 3.62 16.81 -15.05
CA PRO A 527 2.68 17.10 -16.13
C PRO A 527 1.24 16.68 -15.81
N ALA A 528 1.08 15.58 -15.05
CA ALA A 528 -0.25 15.11 -14.66
C ALA A 528 -0.84 15.95 -13.53
N VAL A 529 -0.01 16.45 -12.61
CA VAL A 529 -0.43 17.39 -11.55
C VAL A 529 -0.84 18.72 -12.15
N GLU A 530 -0.04 19.29 -13.06
CA GLU A 530 -0.41 20.50 -13.81
C GLU A 530 -1.76 20.32 -14.52
N ALA A 531 -1.97 19.20 -15.20
CA ALA A 531 -3.22 18.90 -15.89
C ALA A 531 -4.42 18.83 -14.93
N VAL A 532 -4.28 18.29 -13.72
CA VAL A 532 -5.34 18.25 -12.70
C VAL A 532 -5.60 19.64 -12.14
N MET A 533 -4.58 20.47 -11.96
CA MET A 533 -4.70 21.80 -11.33
C MET A 533 -5.08 22.90 -12.33
N ALA A 534 -4.63 22.83 -13.59
CA ALA A 534 -4.95 23.80 -14.63
C ALA A 534 -6.39 23.65 -15.16
N ARG A 535 -6.96 22.47 -15.08
CA ARG A 535 -8.36 22.19 -15.43
C ARG A 535 -9.29 22.70 -14.32
#